data_326fec60ffa6f1b4f26dc76de7671113
#
_entry.id   326fec60ffa6f1b4f26dc76de7671113
#
_cell.length_a   1.000
_cell.length_b   1.000
_cell.length_c   1.000
_cell.angle_alpha   90.00
_cell.angle_beta   90.00
_cell.angle_gamma   90.00
#
_symmetry.space_group_name_H-M   'P 1'
#
loop_
_entity.id
_entity.type
_entity.pdbx_description
1 polymer ?
#
loop_
_entity_poly.entity_id
_entity_poly.type
_entity_poly.pdbx_seq_one_letter_code
_entity_poly.pdbx_strand_id
1 'polypeptide(L)'
;MLDQRLLRDDPELIRRQLARRGLELDLTGLQQIALQERELEERRSSLQAEGNRIGREVGQRIKAGASPDGPEVAELREQGNRIKQQVAGLEEEEKALENRLRQQLLELPNLPSEQTPEGRSEADNVVVKTWGIPRQGPQSDGSPLQEHWQIAERLGLVDTERSVRIAQSRFITLQGAGARLERALISFMLDLHGGRGYTEMLPPILVNSASLTGSGQLPKFAEESFRCADDDLWLTPTAEVPLTSFHREEVLAAELLPLRYVAYTQIGRAHV
;
A
#
# COMPACT_ATOMS: atom_id res chain seq x y z
N MET A 1 5.84 0.41 -3.07
CA MET A 1 7.07 0.83 -2.35
C MET A 1 8.26 0.38 -3.19
N LEU A 2 9.28 1.21 -3.33
CA LEU A 2 10.51 0.87 -4.04
C LEU A 2 11.29 -0.23 -3.30
N ASP A 3 12.01 -1.08 -4.06
CA ASP A 3 12.94 -2.04 -3.47
C ASP A 3 14.14 -1.26 -2.86
N GLN A 4 14.34 -1.41 -1.57
CA GLN A 4 15.43 -0.73 -0.85
C GLN A 4 16.82 -1.09 -1.38
N ARG A 5 16.98 -2.27 -2.02
CA ARG A 5 18.26 -2.66 -2.65
C ARG A 5 18.66 -1.70 -3.77
N LEU A 6 17.70 -1.15 -4.51
CA LEU A 6 17.99 -0.16 -5.56
C LEU A 6 18.63 1.12 -5.02
N LEU A 7 18.34 1.50 -3.77
CA LEU A 7 19.00 2.67 -3.14
C LEU A 7 20.51 2.46 -2.96
N ARG A 8 20.94 1.21 -2.77
CA ARG A 8 22.33 0.84 -2.56
C ARG A 8 23.03 0.54 -3.89
N ASP A 9 22.36 -0.24 -4.74
CA ASP A 9 22.97 -0.86 -5.92
C ASP A 9 22.93 0.06 -7.15
N ASP A 10 21.83 0.82 -7.35
CA ASP A 10 21.69 1.77 -8.47
C ASP A 10 20.80 2.96 -8.13
N PRO A 11 21.24 3.86 -7.25
CA PRO A 11 20.48 5.07 -6.91
C PRO A 11 20.27 6.02 -8.09
N GLU A 12 21.17 5.99 -9.06
CA GLU A 12 21.06 6.81 -10.28
C GLU A 12 19.89 6.35 -11.17
N LEU A 13 19.58 5.06 -11.18
CA LEU A 13 18.37 4.57 -11.84
C LEU A 13 17.12 5.20 -11.20
N ILE A 14 17.05 5.21 -9.87
CA ILE A 14 15.92 5.82 -9.16
C ILE A 14 15.81 7.31 -9.53
N ARG A 15 16.89 8.07 -9.45
CA ARG A 15 16.90 9.49 -9.80
C ARG A 15 16.42 9.75 -11.22
N ARG A 16 16.97 9.03 -12.21
CA ARG A 16 16.58 9.15 -13.62
C ARG A 16 15.11 8.84 -13.83
N GLN A 17 14.61 7.76 -13.21
CA GLN A 17 13.23 7.34 -13.40
C GLN A 17 12.24 8.29 -12.69
N LEU A 18 12.60 8.85 -11.54
CA LEU A 18 11.76 9.85 -10.88
C LEU A 18 11.79 11.20 -11.62
N ALA A 19 12.93 11.58 -12.21
CA ALA A 19 13.02 12.78 -13.07
C ALA A 19 12.09 12.72 -14.27
N ARG A 20 11.87 11.53 -14.86
CA ARG A 20 10.87 11.33 -15.94
C ARG A 20 9.43 11.65 -15.48
N ARG A 21 9.16 11.62 -14.18
CA ARG A 21 7.90 12.04 -13.57
C ARG A 21 7.90 13.49 -13.12
N GLY A 22 8.94 14.26 -13.48
CA GLY A 22 9.11 15.64 -13.05
C GLY A 22 9.52 15.80 -11.58
N LEU A 23 10.04 14.72 -10.95
CA LEU A 23 10.44 14.72 -9.54
C LEU A 23 11.96 14.68 -9.42
N GLU A 24 12.53 15.77 -8.91
CA GLU A 24 13.95 15.86 -8.55
C GLU A 24 14.07 15.70 -7.04
N LEU A 25 14.55 14.54 -6.60
CA LEU A 25 14.66 14.21 -5.18
C LEU A 25 16.10 13.97 -4.78
N ASP A 26 16.49 14.52 -3.63
CA ASP A 26 17.73 14.15 -2.96
C ASP A 26 17.54 12.82 -2.22
N LEU A 27 18.20 11.78 -2.71
CA LEU A 27 18.17 10.44 -2.15
C LEU A 27 19.29 10.19 -1.12
N THR A 28 20.15 11.18 -0.85
CA THR A 28 21.35 11.00 -0.02
C THR A 28 21.02 10.47 1.37
N GLY A 29 19.99 11.04 2.01
CA GLY A 29 19.55 10.57 3.33
C GLY A 29 19.02 9.14 3.34
N LEU A 30 18.25 8.77 2.31
CA LEU A 30 17.74 7.39 2.14
C LEU A 30 18.87 6.38 1.89
N GLN A 31 19.85 6.76 1.05
CA GLN A 31 21.03 5.95 0.79
C GLN A 31 21.84 5.71 2.05
N GLN A 32 22.06 6.75 2.87
CA GLN A 32 22.78 6.63 4.13
C GLN A 32 22.08 5.65 5.09
N ILE A 33 20.76 5.75 5.24
CA ILE A 33 19.99 4.82 6.08
C ILE A 33 20.12 3.39 5.57
N ALA A 34 19.99 3.16 4.26
CA ALA A 34 20.10 1.84 3.66
C ALA A 34 21.51 1.22 3.78
N LEU A 35 22.56 2.05 3.77
CA LEU A 35 23.94 1.62 4.02
C LEU A 35 24.15 1.27 5.49
N GLN A 36 23.66 2.11 6.41
CA GLN A 36 23.74 1.86 7.86
C GLN A 36 23.01 0.57 8.25
N GLU A 37 21.83 0.33 7.71
CA GLU A 37 21.07 -0.91 7.93
C GLU A 37 21.90 -2.14 7.53
N ARG A 38 22.53 -2.11 6.36
CA ARG A 38 23.40 -3.18 5.90
C ARG A 38 24.61 -3.39 6.80
N GLU A 39 25.27 -2.33 7.24
CA GLU A 39 26.41 -2.41 8.16
C GLU A 39 26.01 -3.06 9.50
N LEU A 40 24.84 -2.69 10.03
CA LEU A 40 24.31 -3.32 11.25
C LEU A 40 24.00 -4.79 11.06
N GLU A 41 23.36 -5.16 9.94
CA GLU A 41 23.07 -6.56 9.58
C GLU A 41 24.36 -7.41 9.49
N GLU A 42 25.39 -6.89 8.80
CA GLU A 42 26.69 -7.56 8.68
C GLU A 42 27.34 -7.74 10.06
N ARG A 43 27.30 -6.70 10.90
CA ARG A 43 27.85 -6.77 12.27
C ARG A 43 27.08 -7.73 13.16
N ARG A 44 25.75 -7.71 13.11
CA ARG A 44 24.89 -8.65 13.83
C ARG A 44 25.16 -10.09 13.41
N SER A 45 25.23 -10.34 12.10
CA SER A 45 25.51 -11.66 11.54
C SER A 45 26.87 -12.20 12.01
N SER A 46 27.90 -11.35 12.04
CA SER A 46 29.24 -11.69 12.54
C SER A 46 29.21 -12.07 14.03
N LEU A 47 28.54 -11.27 14.85
CA LEU A 47 28.39 -11.55 16.29
C LEU A 47 27.57 -12.81 16.57
N GLN A 48 26.51 -13.07 15.79
CA GLN A 48 25.73 -14.31 15.89
C GLN A 48 26.59 -15.54 15.55
N ALA A 49 27.43 -15.45 14.51
CA ALA A 49 28.37 -16.51 14.15
C ALA A 49 29.40 -16.79 15.27
N GLU A 50 29.92 -15.72 15.88
CA GLU A 50 30.81 -15.82 17.02
C GLU A 50 30.12 -16.42 18.25
N GLY A 51 28.93 -15.99 18.60
CA GLY A 51 28.12 -16.56 19.68
C GLY A 51 27.85 -18.07 19.50
N ASN A 52 27.52 -18.45 18.25
CA ASN A 52 27.33 -19.85 17.88
C ASN A 52 28.64 -20.66 18.00
N ARG A 53 29.79 -20.06 17.70
CA ARG A 53 31.10 -20.68 17.88
C ARG A 53 31.39 -20.94 19.37
N ILE A 54 31.20 -19.93 20.22
CA ILE A 54 31.37 -20.03 21.66
C ILE A 54 30.44 -21.09 22.27
N GLY A 55 29.17 -21.11 21.86
CA GLY A 55 28.21 -22.13 22.31
C GLY A 55 28.65 -23.56 21.98
N ARG A 56 29.21 -23.77 20.78
CA ARG A 56 29.79 -25.06 20.40
C ARG A 56 31.03 -25.41 21.22
N GLU A 57 31.90 -24.45 21.51
CA GLU A 57 33.10 -24.64 22.32
C GLU A 57 32.75 -25.02 23.75
N VAL A 58 31.78 -24.35 24.38
CA VAL A 58 31.24 -24.75 25.70
C VAL A 58 30.75 -26.18 25.67
N GLY A 59 29.96 -26.55 24.65
CA GLY A 59 29.48 -27.94 24.52
C GLY A 59 30.59 -28.97 24.36
N GLN A 60 31.66 -28.67 23.63
CA GLN A 60 32.81 -29.54 23.45
C GLN A 60 33.61 -29.70 24.74
N ARG A 61 33.86 -28.62 25.50
CA ARG A 61 34.59 -28.68 26.76
C ARG A 61 33.85 -29.51 27.79
N ILE A 62 32.54 -29.36 27.92
CA ILE A 62 31.72 -30.17 28.82
C ILE A 62 31.77 -31.65 28.42
N LYS A 63 31.67 -31.95 27.12
CA LYS A 63 31.82 -33.35 26.62
C LYS A 63 33.20 -33.93 26.88
N ALA A 64 34.25 -33.11 26.91
CA ALA A 64 35.60 -33.50 27.22
C ALA A 64 35.86 -33.64 28.72
N GLY A 65 34.85 -33.46 29.59
CA GLY A 65 34.94 -33.66 31.04
C GLY A 65 35.17 -32.39 31.86
N ALA A 66 35.11 -31.23 31.25
CA ALA A 66 35.17 -29.95 32.00
C ALA A 66 33.91 -29.78 32.87
N SER A 67 34.09 -29.29 34.10
CA SER A 67 32.98 -28.99 34.99
C SER A 67 32.11 -27.89 34.38
N PRO A 68 30.75 -28.05 34.31
CA PRO A 68 29.84 -27.02 33.83
C PRO A 68 29.95 -25.68 34.57
N ASP A 69 30.39 -25.70 35.83
CA ASP A 69 30.59 -24.52 36.69
C ASP A 69 32.07 -24.18 36.87
N GLY A 70 32.94 -24.83 36.11
CA GLY A 70 34.37 -24.53 36.11
C GLY A 70 34.68 -23.15 35.52
N PRO A 71 35.81 -22.50 35.94
CA PRO A 71 36.12 -21.13 35.57
C PRO A 71 36.24 -20.93 34.07
N GLU A 72 36.76 -21.88 33.32
CA GLU A 72 36.89 -21.81 31.86
C GLU A 72 35.55 -21.84 31.15
N VAL A 73 34.58 -22.66 31.63
CA VAL A 73 33.24 -22.72 31.07
C VAL A 73 32.44 -21.47 31.46
N ALA A 74 32.65 -20.97 32.68
CA ALA A 74 32.02 -19.77 33.17
C ALA A 74 32.43 -18.51 32.33
N GLU A 75 33.73 -18.41 32.01
CA GLU A 75 34.23 -17.32 31.16
C GLU A 75 33.64 -17.33 29.74
N LEU A 76 33.59 -18.51 29.11
CA LEU A 76 32.97 -18.65 27.78
C LEU A 76 31.46 -18.32 27.80
N ARG A 77 30.76 -18.74 28.87
CA ARG A 77 29.34 -18.38 29.03
C ARG A 77 29.15 -16.90 29.22
N GLU A 78 30.03 -16.24 29.98
CA GLU A 78 29.97 -14.79 30.14
C GLU A 78 30.23 -14.06 28.81
N GLN A 79 31.21 -14.51 28.03
CA GLN A 79 31.44 -13.99 26.67
C GLN A 79 30.20 -14.19 25.77
N GLY A 80 29.62 -15.39 25.79
CA GLY A 80 28.37 -15.67 25.03
C GLY A 80 27.19 -14.77 25.45
N ASN A 81 27.05 -14.49 26.74
CA ASN A 81 26.03 -13.60 27.26
C ASN A 81 26.26 -12.15 26.83
N ARG A 82 27.51 -11.65 26.84
CA ARG A 82 27.86 -10.33 26.33
C ARG A 82 27.51 -10.18 24.83
N ILE A 83 27.87 -11.19 24.03
CA ILE A 83 27.52 -11.22 22.60
C ILE A 83 26.02 -11.22 22.41
N LYS A 84 25.27 -12.03 23.17
CA LYS A 84 23.82 -12.04 23.11
C LYS A 84 23.18 -10.67 23.40
N GLN A 85 23.73 -9.95 24.39
CA GLN A 85 23.26 -8.58 24.68
C GLN A 85 23.60 -7.61 23.55
N GLN A 86 24.80 -7.70 22.95
CA GLN A 86 25.19 -6.90 21.81
C GLN A 86 24.29 -7.16 20.59
N VAL A 87 24.01 -8.43 20.29
CA VAL A 87 23.08 -8.81 19.20
C VAL A 87 21.70 -8.21 19.44
N ALA A 88 21.15 -8.32 20.64
CA ALA A 88 19.85 -7.75 20.97
C ALA A 88 19.82 -6.21 20.79
N GLY A 89 20.88 -5.51 21.18
CA GLY A 89 20.98 -4.06 20.94
C GLY A 89 21.01 -3.71 19.44
N LEU A 90 21.76 -4.48 18.63
CA LEU A 90 21.82 -4.28 17.19
C LEU A 90 20.47 -4.60 16.50
N GLU A 91 19.74 -5.60 16.96
CA GLU A 91 18.40 -5.93 16.45
C GLU A 91 17.40 -4.79 16.67
N GLU A 92 17.47 -4.11 17.81
CA GLU A 92 16.65 -2.93 18.09
C GLU A 92 17.02 -1.74 17.19
N GLU A 93 18.32 -1.48 17.00
CA GLU A 93 18.81 -0.42 16.13
C GLU A 93 18.42 -0.69 14.65
N GLU A 94 18.63 -1.92 14.18
CA GLU A 94 18.27 -2.38 12.84
C GLU A 94 16.77 -2.18 12.57
N LYS A 95 15.92 -2.63 13.49
CA LYS A 95 14.47 -2.45 13.40
C LYS A 95 14.04 -0.99 13.38
N ALA A 96 14.73 -0.13 14.13
CA ALA A 96 14.45 1.31 14.12
C ALA A 96 14.80 1.94 12.76
N LEU A 97 15.96 1.58 12.17
CA LEU A 97 16.36 2.05 10.84
C LEU A 97 15.46 1.50 9.73
N GLU A 98 15.11 0.21 9.76
CA GLU A 98 14.17 -0.41 8.83
C GLU A 98 12.83 0.32 8.83
N ASN A 99 12.26 0.58 9.99
CA ASN A 99 11.02 1.35 10.11
C ASN A 99 11.14 2.75 9.53
N ARG A 100 12.25 3.45 9.82
CA ARG A 100 12.49 4.79 9.30
C ARG A 100 12.64 4.79 7.78
N LEU A 101 13.41 3.85 7.23
CA LEU A 101 13.58 3.68 5.79
C LEU A 101 12.25 3.36 5.12
N ARG A 102 11.49 2.44 5.68
CA ARG A 102 10.17 2.05 5.19
C ARG A 102 9.22 3.24 5.13
N GLN A 103 9.14 4.07 6.18
CA GLN A 103 8.29 5.27 6.20
C GLN A 103 8.64 6.21 5.05
N GLN A 104 9.93 6.50 4.86
CA GLN A 104 10.38 7.40 3.81
C GLN A 104 10.15 6.81 2.40
N LEU A 105 10.32 5.48 2.21
CA LEU A 105 10.04 4.82 0.94
C LEU A 105 8.55 4.79 0.58
N LEU A 106 7.66 4.79 1.56
CA LEU A 106 6.21 4.86 1.32
C LEU A 106 5.78 6.22 0.76
N GLU A 107 6.53 7.29 1.03
CA GLU A 107 6.28 8.63 0.45
C GLU A 107 6.70 8.71 -1.02
N LEU A 108 7.62 7.85 -1.46
CA LEU A 108 8.10 7.88 -2.83
C LEU A 108 7.10 7.23 -3.79
N PRO A 109 6.89 7.81 -4.98
CA PRO A 109 6.13 7.15 -6.02
C PRO A 109 6.92 5.98 -6.63
N ASN A 110 6.21 5.03 -7.23
CA ASN A 110 6.85 3.96 -8.00
C ASN A 110 7.55 4.49 -9.25
N LEU A 111 8.57 3.76 -9.70
CA LEU A 111 9.25 4.07 -10.95
C LEU A 111 8.33 3.81 -12.14
N PRO A 112 8.30 4.69 -13.14
CA PRO A 112 7.53 4.47 -14.36
C PRO A 112 8.14 3.32 -15.19
N SER A 113 7.30 2.63 -15.94
CA SER A 113 7.80 1.65 -16.92
C SER A 113 8.56 2.35 -18.06
N GLU A 114 9.40 1.60 -18.79
CA GLU A 114 10.12 2.14 -19.94
C GLU A 114 9.19 2.64 -21.05
N GLN A 115 8.01 2.04 -21.18
CA GLN A 115 7.01 2.40 -22.18
C GLN A 115 6.23 3.68 -21.83
N THR A 116 6.32 4.15 -20.57
CA THR A 116 5.64 5.37 -20.15
C THR A 116 6.33 6.57 -20.78
N PRO A 117 5.64 7.49 -21.48
CA PRO A 117 6.23 8.70 -22.01
C PRO A 117 6.76 9.59 -20.89
N GLU A 118 7.74 10.41 -21.20
CA GLU A 118 8.15 11.49 -20.29
C GLU A 118 7.10 12.57 -20.24
N GLY A 119 6.79 13.07 -19.03
CA GLY A 119 5.78 14.09 -18.88
C GLY A 119 5.68 14.60 -17.44
N ARG A 120 5.10 15.79 -17.30
CA ARG A 120 4.89 16.47 -16.01
C ARG A 120 3.42 16.61 -15.65
N SER A 121 2.54 16.48 -16.63
CA SER A 121 1.10 16.63 -16.47
C SER A 121 0.34 15.68 -17.40
N GLU A 122 -0.98 15.66 -17.25
CA GLU A 122 -1.87 14.89 -18.13
C GLU A 122 -1.82 15.35 -19.58
N ALA A 123 -1.40 16.59 -19.84
CA ALA A 123 -1.25 17.13 -21.21
C ALA A 123 -0.13 16.40 -21.99
N ASP A 124 0.80 15.77 -21.30
CA ASP A 124 1.91 15.01 -21.90
C ASP A 124 1.52 13.55 -22.20
N ASN A 125 0.30 13.13 -21.85
CA ASN A 125 -0.19 11.78 -22.11
C ASN A 125 -0.33 11.52 -23.61
N VAL A 126 0.16 10.36 -24.05
CA VAL A 126 0.06 9.94 -25.46
C VAL A 126 -1.15 9.03 -25.63
N VAL A 127 -2.05 9.40 -26.55
CA VAL A 127 -3.20 8.58 -26.91
C VAL A 127 -2.72 7.35 -27.68
N VAL A 128 -2.75 6.17 -27.05
CA VAL A 128 -2.29 4.91 -27.64
C VAL A 128 -3.34 4.25 -28.53
N LYS A 129 -4.63 4.54 -28.33
CA LYS A 129 -5.72 3.98 -29.13
C LYS A 129 -6.93 4.88 -29.08
N THR A 130 -7.54 5.09 -30.25
CA THR A 130 -8.83 5.74 -30.37
C THR A 130 -9.86 4.75 -30.92
N TRP A 131 -11.07 4.73 -30.38
CA TRP A 131 -12.17 3.93 -30.86
C TRP A 131 -13.47 4.71 -30.79
N GLY A 132 -14.28 4.57 -31.84
CA GLY A 132 -15.57 5.25 -31.96
C GLY A 132 -15.46 6.74 -32.28
N ILE A 133 -16.58 7.37 -32.47
CA ILE A 133 -16.72 8.79 -32.70
C ILE A 133 -17.57 9.35 -31.56
N PRO A 134 -17.05 10.24 -30.72
CA PRO A 134 -17.83 10.89 -29.69
C PRO A 134 -18.99 11.68 -30.33
N ARG A 135 -20.15 11.66 -29.68
CA ARG A 135 -21.27 12.51 -30.10
C ARG A 135 -20.85 13.96 -30.00
N GLN A 136 -20.97 14.67 -31.11
CA GLN A 136 -20.65 16.09 -31.21
C GLN A 136 -21.90 16.87 -31.61
N GLY A 137 -21.94 18.13 -31.21
CA GLY A 137 -23.02 19.02 -31.55
C GLY A 137 -24.27 18.90 -30.67
N PRO A 138 -25.31 19.67 -30.99
CA PRO A 138 -26.53 19.74 -30.17
C PRO A 138 -27.31 18.43 -30.18
N GLN A 139 -28.32 18.34 -29.34
CA GLN A 139 -29.30 17.24 -29.33
C GLN A 139 -30.09 17.24 -30.63
N SER A 140 -30.88 16.20 -30.87
CA SER A 140 -31.69 16.02 -32.08
C SER A 140 -32.74 17.15 -32.28
N ASP A 141 -33.12 17.82 -31.20
CA ASP A 141 -34.05 18.96 -31.18
C ASP A 141 -33.34 20.33 -31.31
N GLY A 142 -32.03 20.36 -31.55
CA GLY A 142 -31.21 21.56 -31.66
C GLY A 142 -30.76 22.16 -30.33
N SER A 143 -31.17 21.61 -29.20
CA SER A 143 -30.72 22.08 -27.88
C SER A 143 -29.27 21.68 -27.58
N PRO A 144 -28.54 22.47 -26.78
CA PRO A 144 -27.18 22.09 -26.37
C PRO A 144 -27.19 20.82 -25.55
N LEU A 145 -26.07 20.05 -25.60
CA LEU A 145 -25.86 18.92 -24.70
C LEU A 145 -25.86 19.41 -23.25
N GLN A 146 -26.66 18.73 -22.43
CA GLN A 146 -26.74 19.03 -21.00
C GLN A 146 -25.73 18.17 -20.25
N GLU A 147 -25.16 18.75 -19.22
CA GLU A 147 -24.31 18.03 -18.28
C GLU A 147 -25.14 17.03 -17.45
N HIS A 148 -24.53 15.93 -17.03
CA HIS A 148 -25.23 14.85 -16.33
C HIS A 148 -25.93 15.32 -15.04
N TRP A 149 -25.34 16.26 -14.29
CA TRP A 149 -25.97 16.83 -13.08
C TRP A 149 -27.22 17.64 -13.41
N GLN A 150 -27.21 18.42 -14.48
CA GLN A 150 -28.38 19.17 -14.94
C GLN A 150 -29.53 18.23 -15.32
N ILE A 151 -29.21 17.13 -15.99
CA ILE A 151 -30.21 16.11 -16.32
C ILE A 151 -30.74 15.46 -15.05
N ALA A 152 -29.85 15.09 -14.09
CA ALA A 152 -30.24 14.46 -12.87
C ALA A 152 -31.14 15.33 -12.00
N GLU A 153 -30.85 16.62 -11.89
CA GLU A 153 -31.68 17.59 -11.14
C GLU A 153 -33.03 17.79 -11.82
N ARG A 154 -33.02 18.02 -13.15
CA ARG A 154 -34.28 18.20 -13.93
C ARG A 154 -35.21 17.01 -13.85
N LEU A 155 -34.67 15.78 -13.78
CA LEU A 155 -35.42 14.53 -13.62
C LEU A 155 -35.75 14.19 -12.19
N GLY A 156 -35.30 14.99 -11.22
CA GLY A 156 -35.50 14.72 -9.78
C GLY A 156 -34.81 13.45 -9.29
N LEU A 157 -33.66 13.08 -9.89
CA LEU A 157 -32.88 11.89 -9.51
C LEU A 157 -31.94 12.15 -8.33
N VAL A 158 -31.56 13.41 -8.13
CA VAL A 158 -30.64 13.88 -7.09
C VAL A 158 -31.23 15.06 -6.34
N ASP A 159 -30.79 15.26 -5.10
CA ASP A 159 -31.06 16.43 -4.28
C ASP A 159 -29.77 16.95 -3.69
N THR A 160 -29.11 17.82 -4.41
CA THR A 160 -27.81 18.39 -4.04
C THR A 160 -27.92 19.34 -2.84
N GLU A 161 -28.95 20.15 -2.76
CA GLU A 161 -29.16 21.13 -1.68
C GLU A 161 -29.33 20.43 -0.31
N ARG A 162 -30.20 19.41 -0.24
CA ARG A 162 -30.41 18.66 0.99
C ARG A 162 -29.21 17.78 1.35
N SER A 163 -28.50 17.27 0.36
CA SER A 163 -27.29 16.48 0.57
C SER A 163 -26.20 17.26 1.32
N VAL A 164 -25.98 18.51 0.96
CA VAL A 164 -25.03 19.40 1.63
C VAL A 164 -25.43 19.66 3.10
N ARG A 165 -26.73 19.71 3.41
CA ARG A 165 -27.20 19.85 4.80
C ARG A 165 -26.97 18.60 5.65
N ILE A 166 -26.97 17.42 4.99
CA ILE A 166 -26.76 16.12 5.70
C ILE A 166 -25.27 15.91 5.99
N ALA A 167 -24.41 16.27 5.04
CA ALA A 167 -22.97 16.04 5.16
C ALA A 167 -22.18 17.32 4.85
N GLN A 168 -21.65 17.45 3.65
CA GLN A 168 -20.87 18.61 3.18
C GLN A 168 -20.98 18.73 1.65
N SER A 169 -20.31 19.71 1.06
CA SER A 169 -20.17 19.81 -0.40
C SER A 169 -19.61 18.50 -0.98
N ARG A 170 -20.02 18.15 -2.19
CA ARG A 170 -19.64 16.93 -2.92
C ARG A 170 -20.32 15.63 -2.46
N PHE A 171 -21.15 15.67 -1.42
CA PHE A 171 -22.05 14.56 -1.12
C PHE A 171 -23.36 14.69 -1.90
N ILE A 172 -23.85 13.55 -2.39
CA ILE A 172 -25.05 13.50 -3.24
C ILE A 172 -26.03 12.49 -2.66
N THR A 173 -27.30 12.87 -2.59
CA THR A 173 -28.40 11.96 -2.25
C THR A 173 -29.16 11.63 -3.53
N LEU A 174 -29.14 10.38 -3.93
CA LEU A 174 -30.01 9.86 -4.98
C LEU A 174 -31.40 9.59 -4.43
N GLN A 175 -32.43 9.94 -5.20
CA GLN A 175 -33.82 9.71 -4.79
C GLN A 175 -34.67 9.09 -5.91
N GLY A 176 -35.76 8.43 -5.53
CA GLY A 176 -36.73 7.90 -6.46
C GLY A 176 -36.13 6.97 -7.51
N ALA A 177 -36.26 7.37 -8.79
CA ALA A 177 -35.73 6.62 -9.91
C ALA A 177 -34.19 6.60 -9.93
N GLY A 178 -33.50 7.63 -9.42
CA GLY A 178 -32.04 7.68 -9.31
C GLY A 178 -31.51 6.58 -8.40
N ALA A 179 -32.05 6.45 -7.19
CA ALA A 179 -31.65 5.41 -6.23
C ALA A 179 -31.98 4.00 -6.76
N ARG A 180 -33.10 3.84 -7.49
CA ARG A 180 -33.44 2.57 -8.13
C ARG A 180 -32.46 2.19 -9.24
N LEU A 181 -32.04 3.17 -10.03
CA LEU A 181 -31.09 2.99 -11.13
C LEU A 181 -29.71 2.56 -10.60
N GLU A 182 -29.21 3.24 -9.57
CA GLU A 182 -27.93 2.85 -8.93
C GLU A 182 -27.98 1.40 -8.44
N ARG A 183 -29.02 1.04 -7.68
CA ARG A 183 -29.17 -0.34 -7.19
C ARG A 183 -29.25 -1.35 -8.32
N ALA A 184 -29.97 -1.03 -9.40
CA ALA A 184 -30.10 -1.91 -10.57
C ALA A 184 -28.75 -2.12 -11.27
N LEU A 185 -27.92 -1.06 -11.40
CA LEU A 185 -26.60 -1.13 -11.99
C LEU A 185 -25.64 -1.93 -11.10
N ILE A 186 -25.68 -1.75 -9.78
CA ILE A 186 -24.89 -2.54 -8.84
C ILE A 186 -25.22 -4.03 -8.99
N SER A 187 -26.49 -4.39 -8.91
CA SER A 187 -26.94 -5.78 -9.07
C SER A 187 -26.52 -6.36 -10.42
N PHE A 188 -26.74 -5.61 -11.51
CA PHE A 188 -26.35 -6.03 -12.85
C PHE A 188 -24.83 -6.32 -12.97
N MET A 189 -24.00 -5.44 -12.43
CA MET A 189 -22.53 -5.62 -12.48
C MET A 189 -22.07 -6.81 -11.64
N LEU A 190 -22.62 -7.00 -10.45
CA LEU A 190 -22.29 -8.13 -9.58
C LEU A 190 -22.71 -9.45 -10.21
N ASP A 191 -23.95 -9.54 -10.74
CA ASP A 191 -24.47 -10.73 -11.41
C ASP A 191 -23.65 -11.08 -12.67
N LEU A 192 -23.29 -10.05 -13.47
CA LEU A 192 -22.47 -10.23 -14.67
C LEU A 192 -21.10 -10.82 -14.34
N HIS A 193 -20.45 -10.32 -13.31
CA HIS A 193 -19.14 -10.80 -12.90
C HIS A 193 -19.22 -12.15 -12.17
N GLY A 194 -20.24 -12.38 -11.37
CA GLY A 194 -20.54 -13.69 -10.80
C GLY A 194 -20.68 -14.77 -11.89
N GLY A 195 -21.42 -14.46 -12.97
CA GLY A 195 -21.54 -15.33 -14.14
C GLY A 195 -20.23 -15.56 -14.92
N ARG A 196 -19.21 -14.74 -14.68
CA ARG A 196 -17.86 -14.88 -15.27
C ARG A 196 -16.85 -15.55 -14.33
N GLY A 197 -17.31 -16.16 -13.24
CA GLY A 197 -16.49 -16.90 -12.29
C GLY A 197 -15.77 -16.03 -11.25
N TYR A 198 -16.29 -14.81 -10.98
CA TYR A 198 -15.89 -14.03 -9.83
C TYR A 198 -16.71 -14.43 -8.61
N THR A 199 -16.07 -14.55 -7.46
CA THR A 199 -16.75 -14.72 -6.17
C THR A 199 -17.17 -13.36 -5.65
N GLU A 200 -18.46 -13.19 -5.40
CA GLU A 200 -18.98 -11.97 -4.77
C GLU A 200 -18.58 -11.90 -3.31
N MET A 201 -18.08 -10.74 -2.89
CA MET A 201 -17.63 -10.45 -1.55
C MET A 201 -18.37 -9.24 -1.00
N LEU A 202 -18.73 -9.29 0.28
CA LEU A 202 -19.25 -8.13 1.03
C LEU A 202 -18.27 -7.77 2.14
N PRO A 203 -17.24 -6.99 1.83
CA PRO A 203 -16.22 -6.63 2.80
C PRO A 203 -16.71 -5.55 3.79
N PRO A 204 -16.05 -5.43 4.97
CA PRO A 204 -16.33 -4.33 5.88
C PRO A 204 -16.02 -2.98 5.23
N ILE A 205 -16.82 -1.98 5.59
CA ILE A 205 -16.64 -0.59 5.12
C ILE A 205 -15.53 0.15 5.90
N LEU A 206 -15.19 -0.32 7.09
CA LEU A 206 -14.08 0.17 7.89
C LEU A 206 -12.91 -0.79 7.79
N VAL A 207 -11.73 -0.25 7.55
CA VAL A 207 -10.48 -1.00 7.39
C VAL A 207 -9.39 -0.40 8.27
N ASN A 208 -8.38 -1.19 8.65
CA ASN A 208 -7.26 -0.69 9.45
C ASN A 208 -6.16 -0.05 8.59
N SER A 209 -5.27 0.71 9.23
CA SER A 209 -4.14 1.39 8.57
C SER A 209 -3.26 0.43 7.77
N ALA A 210 -3.07 -0.81 8.23
CA ALA A 210 -2.25 -1.78 7.52
C ALA A 210 -2.85 -2.16 6.15
N SER A 211 -4.18 -2.28 6.05
CA SER A 211 -4.87 -2.53 4.78
C SER A 211 -4.75 -1.37 3.80
N LEU A 212 -4.89 -0.14 4.29
CA LEU A 212 -4.69 1.08 3.48
C LEU A 212 -3.24 1.25 3.02
N THR A 213 -2.27 0.92 3.88
CA THR A 213 -0.85 0.95 3.52
C THR A 213 -0.53 -0.10 2.46
N GLY A 214 -1.06 -1.32 2.61
CA GLY A 214 -0.87 -2.42 1.67
C GLY A 214 -1.40 -2.12 0.27
N SER A 215 -2.49 -1.37 0.16
CA SER A 215 -3.07 -0.92 -1.11
C SER A 215 -2.53 0.44 -1.60
N GLY A 216 -1.54 1.02 -0.91
CA GLY A 216 -0.87 2.27 -1.31
C GLY A 216 -1.68 3.55 -1.06
N GLN A 217 -2.74 3.48 -0.25
CA GLN A 217 -3.52 4.67 0.12
C GLN A 217 -2.81 5.48 1.21
N LEU A 218 -2.24 4.81 2.21
CA LEU A 218 -1.43 5.46 3.24
C LEU A 218 0.08 5.32 2.94
N PRO A 219 0.88 6.31 3.32
CA PRO A 219 0.53 7.57 3.98
C PRO A 219 0.00 8.67 3.05
N LYS A 220 0.14 8.56 1.74
CA LYS A 220 -0.05 9.64 0.74
C LYS A 220 -1.41 10.32 0.80
N PHE A 221 -2.48 9.57 1.01
CA PHE A 221 -3.86 10.06 0.97
C PHE A 221 -4.52 10.11 2.35
N ALA A 222 -3.71 10.22 3.42
CA ALA A 222 -4.23 10.26 4.78
C ALA A 222 -5.20 11.44 5.01
N GLU A 223 -4.87 12.62 4.49
CA GLU A 223 -5.69 13.83 4.65
C GLU A 223 -6.99 13.80 3.83
N GLU A 224 -7.04 12.97 2.78
CA GLU A 224 -8.23 12.79 1.95
C GLU A 224 -9.16 11.67 2.47
N SER A 225 -8.75 10.95 3.51
CA SER A 225 -9.44 9.78 4.03
C SER A 225 -10.12 10.06 5.36
N PHE A 226 -11.32 9.54 5.55
CA PHE A 226 -12.04 9.65 6.82
C PHE A 226 -11.50 8.62 7.82
N ARG A 227 -11.06 9.10 8.98
CA ARG A 227 -10.51 8.29 10.07
C ARG A 227 -11.41 8.35 11.29
N CYS A 228 -11.59 7.22 12.00
CA CYS A 228 -12.15 7.20 13.34
C CYS A 228 -11.14 7.80 14.33
N ALA A 229 -11.62 8.64 15.26
CA ALA A 229 -10.72 9.40 16.14
C ALA A 229 -9.97 8.52 17.14
N ASP A 230 -10.66 7.52 17.71
CA ASP A 230 -10.19 6.74 18.87
C ASP A 230 -9.72 5.32 18.48
N ASP A 231 -9.93 4.91 17.23
CA ASP A 231 -9.61 3.57 16.74
C ASP A 231 -8.66 3.64 15.53
N ASP A 232 -7.91 2.57 15.29
CA ASP A 232 -7.16 2.40 14.02
C ASP A 232 -8.10 1.91 12.92
N LEU A 233 -9.18 2.67 12.67
CA LEU A 233 -10.16 2.39 11.65
C LEU A 233 -10.36 3.60 10.73
N TRP A 234 -10.54 3.29 9.45
CA TRP A 234 -10.70 4.24 8.37
C TRP A 234 -11.86 3.82 7.50
N LEU A 235 -12.63 4.77 7.00
CA LEU A 235 -13.63 4.49 5.97
C LEU A 235 -12.90 4.07 4.68
N THR A 236 -13.24 2.89 4.15
CA THR A 236 -12.58 2.40 2.93
C THR A 236 -12.90 3.31 1.74
N PRO A 237 -11.88 3.76 0.98
CA PRO A 237 -12.11 4.60 -0.21
C PRO A 237 -12.64 3.80 -1.40
N THR A 238 -12.44 2.51 -1.43
CA THR A 238 -12.80 1.59 -2.52
C THR A 238 -12.82 0.15 -2.03
N ALA A 239 -13.58 -0.73 -2.68
CA ALA A 239 -13.57 -2.17 -2.42
C ALA A 239 -12.20 -2.82 -2.67
N GLU A 240 -11.34 -2.21 -3.46
CA GLU A 240 -9.97 -2.69 -3.71
C GLU A 240 -9.19 -2.90 -2.40
N VAL A 241 -9.29 -1.97 -1.46
CA VAL A 241 -8.54 -2.02 -0.19
C VAL A 241 -8.83 -3.29 0.62
N PRO A 242 -10.08 -3.60 0.99
CA PRO A 242 -10.37 -4.83 1.72
C PRO A 242 -10.13 -6.09 0.89
N LEU A 243 -10.41 -6.08 -0.43
CA LEU A 243 -10.21 -7.26 -1.27
C LEU A 243 -8.72 -7.58 -1.45
N THR A 244 -7.87 -6.58 -1.69
CA THR A 244 -6.41 -6.76 -1.79
C THR A 244 -5.81 -7.25 -0.47
N SER A 245 -6.39 -6.83 0.66
CA SER A 245 -5.92 -7.21 2.00
C SER A 245 -6.53 -8.52 2.52
N PHE A 246 -7.49 -9.10 1.80
CA PHE A 246 -8.24 -10.27 2.27
C PHE A 246 -7.34 -11.47 2.58
N HIS A 247 -6.32 -11.69 1.76
CA HIS A 247 -5.32 -12.74 1.94
C HIS A 247 -3.99 -12.24 2.50
N ARG A 248 -3.97 -11.08 3.17
CA ARG A 248 -2.76 -10.57 3.79
C ARG A 248 -2.25 -11.55 4.85
N GLU A 249 -0.93 -11.79 4.86
CA GLU A 249 -0.26 -12.70 5.80
C GLU A 249 -0.60 -14.20 5.59
N GLU A 250 -1.24 -14.55 4.46
CA GLU A 250 -1.49 -15.93 4.08
C GLU A 250 -0.48 -16.40 3.02
N VAL A 251 -0.15 -17.69 3.08
CA VAL A 251 0.56 -18.40 2.01
C VAL A 251 -0.46 -19.25 1.24
N LEU A 252 -0.79 -18.82 0.05
CA LEU A 252 -1.79 -19.49 -0.79
C LEU A 252 -1.18 -20.66 -1.56
N ALA A 253 -1.89 -21.79 -1.63
CA ALA A 253 -1.53 -22.89 -2.50
C ALA A 253 -1.69 -22.47 -3.98
N ALA A 254 -0.73 -22.86 -4.83
CA ALA A 254 -0.72 -22.46 -6.24
C ALA A 254 -1.96 -22.92 -7.00
N GLU A 255 -2.55 -24.05 -6.59
CA GLU A 255 -3.73 -24.64 -7.19
C GLU A 255 -5.01 -23.81 -6.98
N LEU A 256 -5.00 -22.90 -5.99
CA LEU A 256 -6.11 -21.97 -5.76
C LEU A 256 -6.11 -20.79 -6.72
N LEU A 257 -5.03 -20.54 -7.43
CA LEU A 257 -4.88 -19.39 -8.31
C LEU A 257 -5.35 -19.69 -9.73
N PRO A 258 -5.98 -18.72 -10.42
CA PRO A 258 -6.25 -17.36 -9.96
C PRO A 258 -7.51 -17.26 -9.09
N LEU A 259 -7.45 -16.51 -7.99
CA LEU A 259 -8.60 -16.09 -7.21
C LEU A 259 -9.21 -14.83 -7.84
N ARG A 260 -10.52 -14.80 -8.01
CA ARG A 260 -11.24 -13.68 -8.63
C ARG A 260 -12.36 -13.23 -7.71
N TYR A 261 -12.32 -11.97 -7.28
CA TYR A 261 -13.31 -11.38 -6.39
C TYR A 261 -13.96 -10.17 -7.03
N VAL A 262 -15.23 -9.96 -6.71
CA VAL A 262 -15.98 -8.76 -7.04
C VAL A 262 -16.70 -8.26 -5.79
N ALA A 263 -16.69 -6.97 -5.56
CA ALA A 263 -17.39 -6.33 -4.46
C ALA A 263 -17.90 -4.95 -4.85
N TYR A 264 -18.96 -4.51 -4.18
CA TYR A 264 -19.41 -3.14 -4.19
C TYR A 264 -19.13 -2.49 -2.84
N THR A 265 -18.62 -1.27 -2.87
CA THR A 265 -18.58 -0.37 -1.71
C THR A 265 -18.90 1.06 -2.16
N GLN A 266 -19.44 1.85 -1.26
CA GLN A 266 -19.48 3.30 -1.48
C GLN A 266 -18.05 3.84 -1.47
N ILE A 267 -17.81 4.90 -2.23
CA ILE A 267 -16.51 5.58 -2.26
C ILE A 267 -16.44 6.52 -1.06
N GLY A 268 -15.56 6.21 -0.12
CA GLY A 268 -15.33 7.00 1.10
C GLY A 268 -14.19 8.00 1.00
N ARG A 269 -13.95 8.54 -0.22
CA ARG A 269 -12.86 9.49 -0.48
C ARG A 269 -13.41 10.79 -1.03
N ALA A 270 -12.94 11.92 -0.49
CA ALA A 270 -13.18 13.21 -1.10
C ALA A 270 -12.27 13.34 -2.34
N HIS A 271 -12.87 13.52 -3.51
CA HIS A 271 -12.09 13.98 -4.67
C HIS A 271 -11.75 15.46 -4.46
N VAL A 272 -10.49 15.77 -4.45
CA VAL A 272 -9.96 17.15 -4.41
C VAL A 272 -10.00 17.73 -5.82
#